data_e2ba5a7b7144dc55175dd4679309f94f
#
_entry.id   e2ba5a7b7144dc55175dd4679309f94f
#
_cell.length_a   1.000
_cell.length_b   1.000
_cell.length_c   1.000
_cell.angle_alpha   90.00
_cell.angle_beta   90.00
_cell.angle_gamma   90.00
#
_symmetry.space_group_name_H-M   'P 1'
#
loop_
_entity.id
_entity.type
_entity.pdbx_description
1 polymer ?
#
loop_
_entity_poly.entity_id
_entity_poly.type
_entity_poly.pdbx_seq_one_letter_code
_entity_poly.pdbx_strand_id
1 'polypeptide(L)'
;IPYSTLEEYWHSFNNVYVLVYPPDKEPTVRDILGDHWDVETNRQLALDKYQAQIQSNPEDAFAWFNLGTNLVYFEHYQEAAQAYDRARELGLPQRMLRYQFGPFFAYFHTRRIDDLMALTEYALQITPNAEEALLWQGWGYYRAGDTNSAIASFQAALAENSNYLDAQYALDFVR
;
A
#
# COMPACT_ATOMS: atom_id res chain seq x y z
N ILE A 1 -17.25 22.79 -0.87
CA ILE A 1 -16.84 21.78 -1.89
C ILE A 1 -18.04 20.85 -2.07
N PRO A 2 -18.51 20.58 -3.31
CA PRO A 2 -19.55 19.58 -3.55
C PRO A 2 -19.11 18.18 -3.09
N TYR A 3 -20.05 17.35 -2.63
CA TYR A 3 -19.75 15.98 -2.21
C TYR A 3 -19.12 15.15 -3.35
N SER A 4 -19.55 15.33 -4.58
CA SER A 4 -18.98 14.67 -5.76
C SER A 4 -17.50 14.98 -5.95
N THR A 5 -17.08 16.23 -5.75
CA THR A 5 -15.67 16.64 -5.84
C THR A 5 -14.85 16.06 -4.68
N LEU A 6 -15.42 15.99 -3.47
CA LEU A 6 -14.77 15.34 -2.34
C LEU A 6 -14.57 13.84 -2.62
N GLU A 7 -15.59 13.18 -3.12
CA GLU A 7 -15.56 11.76 -3.45
C GLU A 7 -14.51 11.45 -4.53
N GLU A 8 -14.42 12.29 -5.57
CA GLU A 8 -13.42 12.17 -6.64
C GLU A 8 -11.99 12.22 -6.09
N TYR A 9 -11.66 13.19 -5.22
CA TYR A 9 -10.33 13.28 -4.62
C TYR A 9 -10.06 12.16 -3.61
N TRP A 10 -11.06 11.77 -2.87
CA TRP A 10 -10.97 10.76 -1.83
C TRP A 10 -10.83 9.34 -2.39
N HIS A 11 -11.43 9.11 -3.57
CA HIS A 11 -11.31 7.87 -4.32
C HIS A 11 -9.84 7.43 -4.53
N SER A 12 -8.94 8.38 -4.80
CA SER A 12 -7.50 8.11 -4.97
C SER A 12 -6.84 7.42 -3.79
N PHE A 13 -7.43 7.48 -2.60
CA PHE A 13 -6.92 6.91 -1.35
C PHE A 13 -7.84 5.82 -0.77
N ASN A 14 -8.50 5.05 -1.64
CA ASN A 14 -9.40 3.97 -1.23
C ASN A 14 -10.53 4.43 -0.29
N ASN A 15 -10.91 5.69 -0.36
CA ASN A 15 -11.90 6.32 0.51
C ASN A 15 -11.61 6.10 2.02
N VAL A 16 -10.34 6.01 2.42
CA VAL A 16 -9.94 5.83 3.81
C VAL A 16 -10.31 7.07 4.63
N TYR A 17 -10.85 6.85 5.82
CA TYR A 17 -11.19 7.91 6.78
C TYR A 17 -10.78 7.51 8.20
N VAL A 18 -10.63 8.51 9.05
CA VAL A 18 -10.40 8.35 10.48
C VAL A 18 -11.49 9.12 11.23
N LEU A 19 -12.18 8.45 12.12
CA LEU A 19 -13.18 9.05 13.01
C LEU A 19 -12.57 9.24 14.40
N VAL A 20 -12.66 10.48 14.89
CA VAL A 20 -12.24 10.82 16.25
C VAL A 20 -13.50 11.24 17.03
N TYR A 21 -13.81 10.51 18.07
CA TYR A 21 -14.99 10.75 18.89
C TYR A 21 -14.72 10.42 20.37
N PRO A 22 -15.43 11.08 21.31
CA PRO A 22 -15.33 10.70 22.73
C PRO A 22 -15.99 9.34 22.98
N PRO A 23 -15.52 8.56 23.98
CA PRO A 23 -15.96 7.18 24.20
C PRO A 23 -17.49 7.02 24.39
N ASP A 24 -18.19 8.01 24.95
CA ASP A 24 -19.64 8.00 25.14
C ASP A 24 -20.43 8.09 23.83
N LYS A 25 -19.79 8.45 22.71
CA LYS A 25 -20.40 8.51 21.37
C LYS A 25 -20.23 7.24 20.55
N GLU A 26 -19.46 6.27 21.02
CA GLU A 26 -19.23 5.04 20.28
C GLU A 26 -20.52 4.34 19.80
N PRO A 27 -21.59 4.19 20.62
CA PRO A 27 -22.83 3.57 20.15
C PRO A 27 -23.46 4.31 18.95
N THR A 28 -23.45 5.65 19.00
CA THR A 28 -23.98 6.49 17.92
C THR A 28 -23.13 6.34 16.64
N VAL A 29 -21.81 6.27 16.79
CA VAL A 29 -20.91 6.08 15.63
C VAL A 29 -21.10 4.70 15.01
N ARG A 30 -21.27 3.66 15.81
CA ARG A 30 -21.59 2.30 15.33
C ARG A 30 -22.90 2.28 14.54
N ASP A 31 -23.94 2.92 15.07
CA ASP A 31 -25.25 3.00 14.39
C ASP A 31 -25.14 3.72 13.03
N ILE A 32 -24.33 4.79 12.96
CA ILE A 32 -24.10 5.53 11.70
C ILE A 32 -23.32 4.70 10.69
N LEU A 33 -22.29 4.00 11.13
CA LEU A 33 -21.41 3.22 10.24
C LEU A 33 -22.07 1.91 9.78
N GLY A 34 -22.96 1.32 10.60
CA GLY A 34 -23.58 0.03 10.27
C GLY A 34 -22.52 -1.03 9.95
N ASP A 35 -22.64 -1.67 8.78
CA ASP A 35 -21.70 -2.71 8.33
C ASP A 35 -20.26 -2.22 8.16
N HIS A 36 -20.06 -0.92 7.95
CA HIS A 36 -18.73 -0.32 7.87
C HIS A 36 -18.00 -0.21 9.22
N TRP A 37 -18.65 -0.53 10.33
CA TRP A 37 -18.00 -0.59 11.64
C TRP A 37 -17.04 -1.77 11.75
N ASP A 38 -17.42 -2.93 11.24
CA ASP A 38 -16.55 -4.09 11.20
C ASP A 38 -15.49 -3.94 10.11
N VAL A 39 -14.21 -4.06 10.49
CA VAL A 39 -13.09 -3.78 9.57
C VAL A 39 -13.05 -4.76 8.41
N GLU A 40 -13.28 -6.06 8.67
CA GLU A 40 -13.24 -7.08 7.64
C GLU A 40 -14.40 -6.91 6.66
N THR A 41 -15.62 -6.70 7.19
CA THR A 41 -16.80 -6.39 6.37
C THR A 41 -16.58 -5.14 5.54
N ASN A 42 -16.05 -4.07 6.13
CA ASN A 42 -15.75 -2.84 5.41
C ASN A 42 -14.72 -3.05 4.28
N ARG A 43 -13.70 -3.88 4.51
CA ARG A 43 -12.70 -4.24 3.50
C ARG A 43 -13.31 -5.09 2.38
N GLN A 44 -14.23 -6.00 2.70
CA GLN A 44 -14.96 -6.78 1.70
C GLN A 44 -15.85 -5.88 0.83
N LEU A 45 -16.61 -4.96 1.44
CA LEU A 45 -17.41 -3.98 0.70
C LEU A 45 -16.55 -3.11 -0.24
N ALA A 46 -15.35 -2.72 0.21
CA ALA A 46 -14.41 -1.98 -0.63
C ALA A 46 -13.88 -2.85 -1.79
N LEU A 47 -13.56 -4.12 -1.54
CA LEU A 47 -13.13 -5.07 -2.56
C LEU A 47 -14.21 -5.21 -3.65
N ASP A 48 -15.46 -5.49 -3.25
CA ASP A 48 -16.60 -5.67 -4.16
C ASP A 48 -16.85 -4.39 -4.98
N LYS A 49 -16.77 -3.22 -4.34
CA LYS A 49 -16.89 -1.91 -5.00
C LYS A 49 -15.88 -1.76 -6.13
N TYR A 50 -14.59 -2.01 -5.86
CA TYR A 50 -13.57 -1.81 -6.87
C TYR A 50 -13.55 -2.89 -7.93
N GLN A 51 -13.97 -4.12 -7.63
CA GLN A 51 -14.24 -5.15 -8.63
C GLN A 51 -15.32 -4.71 -9.61
N ALA A 52 -16.43 -4.16 -9.13
CA ALA A 52 -17.48 -3.62 -9.97
C ALA A 52 -17.02 -2.39 -10.78
N GLN A 53 -16.22 -1.53 -10.17
CA GLN A 53 -15.72 -0.31 -10.80
C GLN A 53 -14.78 -0.61 -11.98
N ILE A 54 -13.85 -1.55 -11.86
CA ILE A 54 -12.98 -1.94 -12.98
C ILE A 54 -13.73 -2.63 -14.11
N GLN A 55 -14.88 -3.27 -13.83
CA GLN A 55 -15.74 -3.83 -14.88
C GLN A 55 -16.47 -2.72 -15.65
N SER A 56 -16.91 -1.66 -14.98
CA SER A 56 -17.59 -0.54 -15.61
C SER A 56 -16.65 0.47 -16.26
N ASN A 57 -15.45 0.66 -15.69
CA ASN A 57 -14.40 1.54 -16.20
C ASN A 57 -13.02 0.88 -16.06
N PRO A 58 -12.61 0.03 -17.01
CA PRO A 58 -11.34 -0.70 -16.96
C PRO A 58 -10.09 0.19 -17.13
N GLU A 59 -10.26 1.46 -17.50
CA GLU A 59 -9.17 2.43 -17.68
C GLU A 59 -8.93 3.30 -16.42
N ASP A 60 -9.64 3.05 -15.32
CA ASP A 60 -9.46 3.77 -14.06
C ASP A 60 -8.26 3.20 -13.28
N ALA A 61 -7.11 3.87 -13.38
CA ALA A 61 -5.88 3.49 -12.70
C ALA A 61 -6.02 3.44 -11.16
N PHE A 62 -6.81 4.35 -10.59
CA PHE A 62 -7.04 4.37 -9.14
C PHE A 62 -7.96 3.23 -8.68
N ALA A 63 -8.94 2.85 -9.47
CA ALA A 63 -9.79 1.70 -9.16
C ALA A 63 -8.97 0.40 -9.13
N TRP A 64 -8.08 0.20 -10.11
CA TRP A 64 -7.15 -0.94 -10.10
C TRP A 64 -6.19 -0.91 -8.90
N PHE A 65 -5.66 0.26 -8.57
CA PHE A 65 -4.77 0.41 -7.42
C PHE A 65 -5.48 0.10 -6.09
N ASN A 66 -6.69 0.62 -5.91
CA ASN A 66 -7.50 0.39 -4.72
C ASN A 66 -7.96 -1.07 -4.62
N LEU A 67 -8.26 -1.73 -5.75
CA LEU A 67 -8.49 -3.17 -5.81
C LEU A 67 -7.29 -3.93 -5.26
N GLY A 68 -6.09 -3.62 -5.74
CA GLY A 68 -4.84 -4.21 -5.25
C GLY A 68 -4.65 -4.01 -3.74
N THR A 69 -4.97 -2.83 -3.22
CA THR A 69 -4.87 -2.51 -1.79
C THR A 69 -5.81 -3.38 -0.93
N ASN A 70 -7.04 -3.61 -1.37
CA ASN A 70 -7.98 -4.48 -0.67
C ASN A 70 -7.60 -5.97 -0.83
N LEU A 71 -7.08 -6.38 -1.98
CA LEU A 71 -6.56 -7.75 -2.19
C LEU A 71 -5.35 -8.06 -1.29
N VAL A 72 -4.45 -7.09 -1.06
CA VAL A 72 -3.33 -7.24 -0.10
C VAL A 72 -3.86 -7.46 1.32
N TYR A 73 -4.90 -6.77 1.74
CA TYR A 73 -5.51 -6.97 3.05
C TYR A 73 -5.98 -8.42 3.26
N PHE A 74 -6.54 -9.05 2.23
CA PHE A 74 -6.97 -10.45 2.25
C PHE A 74 -5.86 -11.44 1.83
N GLU A 75 -4.62 -11.00 1.76
CA GLU A 75 -3.45 -11.82 1.38
C GLU A 75 -3.53 -12.44 -0.02
N HIS A 76 -4.39 -11.92 -0.89
CA HIS A 76 -4.48 -12.31 -2.29
C HIS A 76 -3.38 -11.64 -3.12
N TYR A 77 -2.12 -11.92 -2.75
CA TYR A 77 -0.96 -11.18 -3.27
C TYR A 77 -0.76 -11.31 -4.78
N GLN A 78 -1.12 -12.46 -5.36
CA GLN A 78 -0.95 -12.66 -6.81
C GLN A 78 -1.90 -11.77 -7.61
N GLU A 79 -3.16 -11.73 -7.22
CA GLU A 79 -4.18 -10.88 -7.83
C GLU A 79 -3.89 -9.39 -7.54
N ALA A 80 -3.40 -9.09 -6.35
CA ALA A 80 -2.98 -7.74 -5.99
C ALA A 80 -1.84 -7.24 -6.88
N ALA A 81 -0.82 -8.08 -7.13
CA ALA A 81 0.29 -7.72 -8.01
C ALA A 81 -0.19 -7.41 -9.43
N GLN A 82 -1.11 -8.22 -9.97
CA GLN A 82 -1.70 -7.97 -11.30
C GLN A 82 -2.51 -6.67 -11.35
N ALA A 83 -3.28 -6.37 -10.29
CA ALA A 83 -4.04 -5.14 -10.20
C ALA A 83 -3.11 -3.90 -10.15
N TYR A 84 -2.01 -3.97 -9.41
CA TYR A 84 -1.01 -2.91 -9.37
C TYR A 84 -0.25 -2.74 -10.69
N ASP A 85 0.06 -3.85 -11.40
CA ASP A 85 0.64 -3.78 -12.73
C ASP A 85 -0.29 -3.01 -13.66
N ARG A 86 -1.58 -3.36 -13.67
CA ARG A 86 -2.56 -2.68 -14.51
C ARG A 86 -2.71 -1.20 -14.16
N ALA A 87 -2.74 -0.86 -12.87
CA ALA A 87 -2.78 0.54 -12.43
C ALA A 87 -1.57 1.35 -12.96
N ARG A 88 -0.38 0.76 -12.92
CA ARG A 88 0.85 1.39 -13.43
C ARG A 88 0.85 1.56 -14.95
N GLU A 89 0.41 0.54 -15.68
CA GLU A 89 0.24 0.61 -17.15
C GLU A 89 -0.71 1.74 -17.57
N LEU A 90 -1.76 1.98 -16.77
CA LEU A 90 -2.73 3.04 -16.98
C LEU A 90 -2.24 4.42 -16.54
N GLY A 91 -0.99 4.52 -16.09
CA GLY A 91 -0.37 5.79 -15.73
C GLY A 91 -0.69 6.29 -14.32
N LEU A 92 -0.86 5.36 -13.35
CA LEU A 92 -1.02 5.74 -11.94
C LEU A 92 0.08 6.74 -11.53
N PRO A 93 -0.27 7.88 -10.90
CA PRO A 93 0.72 8.86 -10.48
C PRO A 93 1.73 8.27 -9.47
N GLN A 94 3.00 8.42 -9.77
CA GLN A 94 4.10 7.84 -8.98
C GLN A 94 4.14 8.32 -7.53
N ARG A 95 3.61 9.51 -7.25
CA ARG A 95 3.47 10.04 -5.87
C ARG A 95 2.68 9.10 -4.95
N MET A 96 1.85 8.19 -5.50
CA MET A 96 1.11 7.21 -4.71
C MET A 96 2.04 6.29 -3.93
N LEU A 97 3.22 5.96 -4.46
CA LEU A 97 4.23 5.13 -3.79
C LEU A 97 4.87 5.77 -2.55
N ARG A 98 4.62 7.06 -2.30
CA ARG A 98 5.06 7.73 -1.06
C ARG A 98 4.16 7.44 0.15
N TYR A 99 2.94 6.98 -0.11
CA TYR A 99 1.90 6.84 0.92
C TYR A 99 1.23 5.49 0.90
N GLN A 100 1.47 4.70 -0.15
CA GLN A 100 0.76 3.45 -0.40
C GLN A 100 1.78 2.37 -0.80
N PHE A 101 2.08 1.46 0.12
CA PHE A 101 3.16 0.49 -0.02
C PHE A 101 2.68 -0.89 -0.49
N GLY A 102 1.40 -1.05 -0.78
CA GLY A 102 0.80 -2.30 -1.25
C GLY A 102 1.53 -2.95 -2.43
N PRO A 103 2.00 -2.21 -3.47
CA PRO A 103 2.77 -2.81 -4.56
C PRO A 103 4.05 -3.52 -4.12
N PHE A 104 4.82 -2.92 -3.20
CA PHE A 104 6.02 -3.55 -2.66
C PHE A 104 5.68 -4.85 -1.92
N PHE A 105 4.63 -4.82 -1.12
CA PHE A 105 4.12 -5.99 -0.40
C PHE A 105 3.74 -7.12 -1.36
N ALA A 106 2.93 -6.82 -2.37
CA ALA A 106 2.45 -7.80 -3.33
C ALA A 106 3.61 -8.45 -4.11
N TYR A 107 4.57 -7.66 -4.61
CA TYR A 107 5.73 -8.18 -5.33
C TYR A 107 6.64 -9.02 -4.44
N PHE A 108 6.86 -8.62 -3.18
CA PHE A 108 7.64 -9.39 -2.22
C PHE A 108 7.01 -10.76 -1.94
N HIS A 109 5.71 -10.83 -1.66
CA HIS A 109 5.02 -12.07 -1.33
C HIS A 109 4.85 -12.99 -2.54
N THR A 110 4.76 -12.46 -3.75
CA THR A 110 4.72 -13.24 -5.00
C THR A 110 6.10 -13.61 -5.55
N ARG A 111 7.19 -13.24 -4.83
CA ARG A 111 8.59 -13.46 -5.25
C ARG A 111 8.95 -12.80 -6.58
N ARG A 112 8.27 -11.74 -6.93
CA ARG A 112 8.58 -10.92 -8.10
C ARG A 112 9.70 -9.93 -7.74
N ILE A 113 10.90 -10.46 -7.49
CA ILE A 113 12.00 -9.68 -6.92
C ILE A 113 12.50 -8.61 -7.88
N ASP A 114 12.59 -8.93 -9.17
CA ASP A 114 13.00 -7.95 -10.18
C ASP A 114 12.03 -6.76 -10.25
N ASP A 115 10.73 -7.01 -10.18
CA ASP A 115 9.70 -5.96 -10.14
C ASP A 115 9.77 -5.13 -8.85
N LEU A 116 9.99 -5.80 -7.70
CA LEU A 116 10.20 -5.13 -6.43
C LEU A 116 11.42 -4.19 -6.49
N MET A 117 12.55 -4.68 -6.97
CA MET A 117 13.79 -3.90 -7.08
C MET A 117 13.63 -2.72 -8.04
N ALA A 118 13.04 -2.94 -9.21
CA ALA A 118 12.74 -1.87 -10.17
C ALA A 118 11.82 -0.80 -9.57
N LEU A 119 10.82 -1.20 -8.77
CA LEU A 119 9.90 -0.28 -8.12
C LEU A 119 10.58 0.54 -7.01
N THR A 120 11.43 -0.10 -6.18
CA THR A 120 12.18 0.59 -5.14
C THR A 120 13.20 1.55 -5.72
N GLU A 121 13.94 1.14 -6.77
CA GLU A 121 14.87 2.00 -7.49
C GLU A 121 14.17 3.23 -8.05
N TYR A 122 13.02 3.03 -8.69
CA TYR A 122 12.23 4.14 -9.21
C TYR A 122 11.76 5.09 -8.09
N ALA A 123 11.28 4.57 -6.96
CA ALA A 123 10.87 5.38 -5.82
C ALA A 123 12.04 6.20 -5.25
N LEU A 124 13.23 5.60 -5.14
CA LEU A 124 14.46 6.23 -4.64
C LEU A 124 15.07 7.25 -5.62
N GLN A 125 14.87 7.11 -6.92
CA GLN A 125 15.26 8.14 -7.90
C GLN A 125 14.47 9.44 -7.70
N ILE A 126 13.20 9.34 -7.27
CA ILE A 126 12.34 10.52 -7.03
C ILE A 126 12.54 11.06 -5.63
N THR A 127 12.71 10.18 -4.65
CA THR A 127 12.87 10.52 -3.23
C THR A 127 14.00 9.65 -2.65
N PRO A 128 15.26 10.11 -2.75
CA PRO A 128 16.43 9.29 -2.39
C PRO A 128 16.48 8.83 -0.93
N ASN A 129 15.77 9.54 -0.05
CA ASN A 129 15.69 9.27 1.40
C ASN A 129 14.32 8.73 1.84
N ALA A 130 13.56 8.10 0.94
CA ALA A 130 12.31 7.46 1.31
C ALA A 130 12.60 6.19 2.12
N GLU A 131 12.47 6.27 3.44
CA GLU A 131 12.79 5.18 4.37
C GLU A 131 12.03 3.89 4.06
N GLU A 132 10.79 4.00 3.60
CA GLU A 132 9.98 2.85 3.19
C GLU A 132 10.54 2.17 1.93
N ALA A 133 10.94 2.95 0.94
CA ALA A 133 11.55 2.37 -0.27
C ALA A 133 12.89 1.71 0.03
N LEU A 134 13.69 2.28 0.95
CA LEU A 134 14.93 1.67 1.46
C LEU A 134 14.65 0.37 2.21
N LEU A 135 13.61 0.32 3.04
CA LEU A 135 13.18 -0.92 3.71
C LEU A 135 12.86 -2.02 2.70
N TRP A 136 12.01 -1.73 1.71
CA TRP A 136 11.60 -2.71 0.71
C TRP A 136 12.75 -3.12 -0.23
N GLN A 137 13.67 -2.21 -0.52
CA GLN A 137 14.91 -2.55 -1.23
C GLN A 137 15.75 -3.55 -0.43
N GLY A 138 15.86 -3.35 0.88
CA GLY A 138 16.53 -4.29 1.77
C GLY A 138 15.90 -5.67 1.75
N TRP A 139 14.58 -5.75 1.83
CA TRP A 139 13.85 -7.02 1.70
C TRP A 139 14.02 -7.66 0.31
N GLY A 140 14.11 -6.87 -0.75
CA GLY A 140 14.43 -7.35 -2.10
C GLY A 140 15.82 -8.01 -2.15
N TYR A 141 16.85 -7.35 -1.64
CA TYR A 141 18.20 -7.91 -1.54
C TYR A 141 18.26 -9.17 -0.70
N TYR A 142 17.57 -9.19 0.45
CA TYR A 142 17.49 -10.38 1.30
C TYR A 142 16.89 -11.57 0.53
N ARG A 143 15.81 -11.37 -0.19
CA ARG A 143 15.20 -12.41 -1.03
C ARG A 143 16.08 -12.87 -2.19
N ALA A 144 16.92 -11.99 -2.71
CA ALA A 144 17.93 -12.31 -3.72
C ALA A 144 19.16 -13.05 -3.14
N GLY A 145 19.26 -13.17 -1.80
CA GLY A 145 20.38 -13.81 -1.11
C GLY A 145 21.55 -12.87 -0.81
N ASP A 146 21.42 -11.57 -1.11
CA ASP A 146 22.44 -10.56 -0.81
C ASP A 146 22.16 -9.92 0.57
N THR A 147 22.54 -10.64 1.62
CA THR A 147 22.38 -10.18 3.01
C THR A 147 23.16 -8.91 3.32
N ASN A 148 24.32 -8.69 2.70
CA ASN A 148 25.12 -7.50 2.95
C ASN A 148 24.43 -6.23 2.43
N SER A 149 23.90 -6.26 1.21
CA SER A 149 23.13 -5.16 0.64
C SER A 149 21.80 -4.95 1.38
N ALA A 150 21.18 -6.02 1.86
CA ALA A 150 19.99 -5.92 2.70
C ALA A 150 20.26 -5.15 4.00
N ILE A 151 21.31 -5.52 4.73
CA ILE A 151 21.73 -4.82 5.95
C ILE A 151 22.02 -3.33 5.67
N ALA A 152 22.74 -3.04 4.59
CA ALA A 152 23.04 -1.66 4.22
C ALA A 152 21.78 -0.82 3.95
N SER A 153 20.79 -1.40 3.25
CA SER A 153 19.52 -0.73 2.96
C SER A 153 18.68 -0.49 4.22
N PHE A 154 18.62 -1.47 5.16
CA PHE A 154 17.91 -1.29 6.43
C PHE A 154 18.59 -0.24 7.32
N GLN A 155 19.94 -0.20 7.33
CA GLN A 155 20.69 0.84 8.03
C GLN A 155 20.45 2.23 7.42
N ALA A 156 20.37 2.33 6.10
CA ALA A 156 20.02 3.56 5.42
C ALA A 156 18.61 4.04 5.79
N ALA A 157 17.61 3.14 5.83
CA ALA A 157 16.26 3.47 6.28
C ALA A 157 16.25 4.01 7.72
N LEU A 158 17.03 3.40 8.63
CA LEU A 158 17.17 3.87 10.01
C LEU A 158 17.94 5.19 10.13
N ALA A 159 18.84 5.49 9.20
CA ALA A 159 19.53 6.77 9.16
C ALA A 159 18.60 7.92 8.80
N GLU A 160 17.61 7.67 7.92
CA GLU A 160 16.59 8.65 7.57
C GLU A 160 15.48 8.78 8.66
N ASN A 161 15.12 7.66 9.28
CA ASN A 161 14.13 7.63 10.37
C ASN A 161 14.58 6.67 11.48
N SER A 162 15.25 7.21 12.51
CA SER A 162 15.78 6.42 13.63
C SER A 162 14.72 5.69 14.47
N ASN A 163 13.45 6.08 14.35
CA ASN A 163 12.33 5.45 15.06
C ASN A 163 11.54 4.47 14.16
N TYR A 164 12.09 4.10 13.00
CA TYR A 164 11.41 3.21 12.06
C TYR A 164 11.52 1.75 12.54
N LEU A 165 10.49 1.31 13.27
CA LEU A 165 10.46 0.00 13.92
C LEU A 165 10.57 -1.16 12.93
N ASP A 166 9.98 -1.05 11.74
CA ASP A 166 10.04 -2.11 10.74
C ASP A 166 11.46 -2.29 10.19
N ALA A 167 12.22 -1.21 10.02
CA ALA A 167 13.61 -1.30 9.61
C ALA A 167 14.51 -1.84 10.74
N GLN A 168 14.21 -1.52 12.01
CA GLN A 168 14.88 -2.11 13.15
C GLN A 168 14.63 -3.62 13.21
N TYR A 169 13.38 -4.04 13.10
CA TYR A 169 13.01 -5.46 13.05
C TYR A 169 13.70 -6.19 11.90
N ALA A 170 13.67 -5.61 10.69
CA ALA A 170 14.32 -6.18 9.52
C ALA A 170 15.83 -6.39 9.72
N LEU A 171 16.51 -5.40 10.31
CA LEU A 171 17.95 -5.45 10.60
C LEU A 171 18.27 -6.54 11.64
N ASP A 172 17.44 -6.68 12.69
CA ASP A 172 17.63 -7.71 13.71
C ASP A 172 17.33 -9.12 13.17
N PHE A 173 16.39 -9.23 12.23
CA PHE A 173 16.03 -10.50 11.59
C PHE A 173 17.12 -11.06 10.68
N VAL A 174 17.89 -10.21 9.98
CA VAL A 174 18.90 -10.64 9.00
C VAL A 174 20.31 -10.82 9.59
N ARG A 175 20.54 -10.40 10.82
CA ARG A 175 21.82 -10.57 11.57
C ARG A 175 21.92 -11.93 12.24
#